data_3a781002a4cfe76e1b98e24a0d40dbfe
#
_entry.id   3a781002a4cfe76e1b98e24a0d40dbfe
#
_cell.length_a   1.000
_cell.length_b   1.000
_cell.length_c   1.000
_cell.angle_alpha   90.00
_cell.angle_beta   90.00
_cell.angle_gamma   90.00
#
_symmetry.space_group_name_H-M   'P 1'
#
loop_
_entity.id
_entity.type
_entity.pdbx_description
1 polymer ?
#
loop_
_entity_poly.entity_id
_entity_poly.type
_entity_poly.pdbx_seq_one_letter_code
_entity_poly.pdbx_strand_id
1 'polypeptide(L)'
;MTTLRMIPGITYTRKNLEALTGMPDRENRRMIRAQRRQGVPIVALKDGGYRLAETDEEKKMLLAMYRKRALDELATYSRLAKAMQVPGQMTVEELLDGLAV
;
A
#
# COMPACT_ATOMS: atom_id res chain seq x y z
N MET A 1 4.75 4.20 22.10
CA MET A 1 3.98 4.07 20.86
C MET A 1 3.48 2.64 20.73
N THR A 2 2.18 2.46 20.64
CA THR A 2 1.61 1.12 20.58
C THR A 2 1.23 0.78 19.14
N THR A 3 1.90 -0.22 18.56
CA THR A 3 1.52 -0.72 17.25
C THR A 3 0.32 -1.64 17.40
N LEU A 4 -0.81 -1.28 16.80
CA LEU A 4 -2.01 -2.10 16.86
C LEU A 4 -1.90 -3.25 15.84
N ARG A 5 -2.09 -4.47 16.34
CA ARG A 5 -2.24 -5.64 15.47
C ARG A 5 -3.73 -5.88 15.28
N MET A 6 -4.21 -5.73 14.04
CA MET A 6 -5.63 -5.91 13.75
C MET A 6 -6.06 -7.36 13.92
N ILE A 7 -7.25 -7.54 14.50
CA ILE A 7 -7.85 -8.85 14.71
C ILE A 7 -8.77 -9.16 13.52
N PRO A 8 -8.69 -10.38 12.95
CA PRO A 8 -9.59 -10.75 11.84
C PRO A 8 -11.05 -10.62 12.23
N GLY A 9 -11.87 -10.15 11.29
CA GLY A 9 -13.31 -9.99 11.49
C GLY A 9 -13.75 -8.71 12.17
N ILE A 10 -12.80 -7.91 12.64
CA ILE A 10 -13.11 -6.64 13.31
C ILE A 10 -12.85 -5.46 12.38
N THR A 11 -13.82 -4.57 12.25
CA THR A 11 -13.69 -3.32 11.53
C THR A 11 -13.26 -2.21 12.48
N TYR A 12 -12.21 -1.50 12.10
CA TYR A 12 -11.67 -0.39 12.88
C TYR A 12 -11.99 0.93 12.19
N THR A 13 -12.82 1.76 12.82
CA THR A 13 -13.05 3.11 12.34
C THR A 13 -11.82 3.98 12.64
N ARG A 14 -11.72 5.14 11.99
CA ARG A 14 -10.62 6.07 12.28
C ARG A 14 -10.61 6.48 13.75
N LYS A 15 -11.80 6.74 14.33
CA LYS A 15 -11.92 7.09 15.74
C LYS A 15 -11.49 5.95 16.65
N ASN A 16 -11.88 4.72 16.32
CA ASN A 16 -11.47 3.56 17.10
C ASN A 16 -9.95 3.39 17.07
N LEU A 17 -9.33 3.57 15.90
CA LEU A 17 -7.89 3.49 15.79
C LEU A 17 -7.19 4.54 16.65
N GLU A 18 -7.66 5.79 16.60
CA GLU A 18 -7.10 6.86 17.43
C GLU A 18 -7.19 6.53 18.91
N ALA A 19 -8.35 6.00 19.35
CA ALA A 19 -8.55 5.62 20.75
C ALA A 19 -7.64 4.46 21.16
N LEU A 20 -7.48 3.47 20.30
CA LEU A 20 -6.69 2.27 20.61
C LEU A 20 -5.19 2.49 20.55
N THR A 21 -4.72 3.33 19.63
CA THR A 21 -3.29 3.57 19.45
C THR A 21 -2.78 4.80 20.21
N GLY A 22 -3.68 5.72 20.55
CA GLY A 22 -3.31 7.01 21.10
C GLY A 22 -2.63 7.94 20.10
N MET A 23 -2.67 7.59 18.81
CA MET A 23 -2.03 8.35 17.74
C MET A 23 -3.09 9.03 16.86
N PRO A 24 -2.76 10.20 16.27
CA PRO A 24 -3.66 10.85 15.33
C PRO A 24 -3.80 10.04 14.04
N ASP A 25 -4.84 10.32 13.26
CA ASP A 25 -5.15 9.61 12.02
C ASP A 25 -3.96 9.52 11.05
N ARG A 26 -3.19 10.59 10.96
CA ARG A 26 -1.99 10.63 10.10
C ARG A 26 -0.98 9.54 10.48
N GLU A 27 -0.73 9.39 11.77
CA GLU A 27 0.21 8.39 12.27
C GLU A 27 -0.36 6.97 12.09
N ASN A 28 -1.66 6.81 12.29
CA ASN A 28 -2.32 5.53 12.06
C ASN A 28 -2.23 5.10 10.59
N ARG A 29 -2.36 6.04 9.66
CA ARG A 29 -2.18 5.74 8.23
C ARG A 29 -0.75 5.31 7.91
N ARG A 30 0.24 5.90 8.57
CA ARG A 30 1.64 5.46 8.44
C ARG A 30 1.83 4.04 8.96
N MET A 31 1.24 3.74 10.11
CA MET A 31 1.28 2.40 10.70
C MET A 31 0.68 1.36 9.74
N ILE A 32 -0.47 1.66 9.14
CA ILE A 32 -1.13 0.76 8.20
C ILE A 32 -0.22 0.52 6.98
N ARG A 33 0.37 1.57 6.42
CA ARG A 33 1.29 1.42 5.29
C ARG A 33 2.50 0.56 5.65
N ALA A 34 3.05 0.75 6.85
CA ALA A 34 4.18 -0.04 7.32
C ALA A 34 3.81 -1.52 7.47
N GLN A 35 2.64 -1.81 8.01
CA GLN A 35 2.16 -3.18 8.14
C GLN A 35 1.93 -3.83 6.77
N ARG A 36 1.36 -3.10 5.81
CA ARG A 36 1.18 -3.59 4.45
C ARG A 36 2.51 -3.95 3.79
N ARG A 37 3.56 -3.17 4.04
CA ARG A 37 4.91 -3.48 3.55
C ARG A 37 5.45 -4.80 4.12
N GLN A 38 4.98 -5.18 5.29
CA GLN A 38 5.34 -6.45 5.91
C GLN A 38 4.42 -7.61 5.49
N GLY A 39 3.49 -7.34 4.58
CA GLY A 39 2.58 -8.37 4.07
C GLY A 39 1.26 -8.48 4.80
N VAL A 40 0.92 -7.53 5.67
CA VAL A 40 -0.37 -7.54 6.37
C VAL A 40 -1.46 -7.00 5.44
N PRO A 41 -2.48 -7.80 5.09
CA PRO A 41 -3.47 -7.42 4.08
C PRO A 41 -4.59 -6.55 4.67
N ILE A 42 -4.29 -5.30 4.97
CA ILE A 42 -5.27 -4.36 5.51
C ILE A 42 -5.99 -3.66 4.35
N VAL A 43 -7.32 -3.78 4.31
CA VAL A 43 -8.15 -3.09 3.30
C VAL A 43 -8.80 -1.86 3.91
N ALA A 44 -8.92 -0.81 3.10
CA ALA A 44 -9.65 0.39 3.45
C ALA A 44 -11.09 0.23 2.98
N LEU A 45 -12.03 0.57 3.85
CA LEU A 45 -13.46 0.49 3.56
C LEU A 45 -13.97 1.84 3.03
N LYS A 46 -15.09 1.80 2.31
CA LYS A 46 -15.68 3.00 1.71
C LYS A 46 -16.07 4.06 2.73
N ASP A 47 -16.41 3.65 3.94
CA ASP A 47 -16.78 4.56 5.03
C ASP A 47 -15.58 5.14 5.78
N GLY A 48 -14.36 4.82 5.34
CA GLY A 48 -13.14 5.31 5.95
C GLY A 48 -12.53 4.43 7.03
N GLY A 49 -13.14 3.28 7.29
CA GLY A 49 -12.59 2.30 8.23
C GLY A 49 -11.61 1.34 7.58
N TYR A 50 -11.08 0.45 8.39
CA TYR A 50 -10.09 -0.55 7.97
C TYR A 50 -10.39 -1.91 8.58
N ARG A 51 -9.99 -2.96 7.87
CA ARG A 51 -10.01 -4.32 8.43
C ARG A 51 -9.01 -5.20 7.68
N LEU A 52 -8.74 -6.37 8.24
CA LEU A 52 -7.97 -7.38 7.50
C LEU A 52 -8.83 -7.95 6.37
N ALA A 53 -8.23 -8.14 5.19
CA ALA A 53 -8.93 -8.73 4.05
C ALA A 53 -9.36 -10.15 4.39
N GLU A 54 -10.63 -10.47 4.17
CA GLU A 54 -11.19 -11.78 4.46
C GLU A 54 -11.44 -12.60 3.20
N THR A 55 -11.89 -11.95 2.12
CA THR A 55 -12.23 -12.63 0.89
C THR A 55 -11.12 -12.52 -0.14
N ASP A 56 -11.10 -13.44 -1.10
CA ASP A 56 -10.15 -13.39 -2.21
C ASP A 56 -10.36 -12.14 -3.05
N GLU A 57 -11.61 -11.69 -3.21
CA GLU A 57 -11.92 -10.45 -3.92
C GLU A 57 -11.27 -9.24 -3.26
N GLU A 58 -11.36 -9.14 -1.93
CA GLU A 58 -10.74 -8.05 -1.19
C GLU A 58 -9.22 -8.07 -1.32
N LYS A 59 -8.62 -9.26 -1.24
CA LYS A 59 -7.19 -9.44 -1.42
C LYS A 59 -6.76 -9.02 -2.83
N LYS A 60 -7.50 -9.45 -3.85
CA LYS A 60 -7.23 -9.07 -5.24
C LYS A 60 -7.37 -7.57 -5.47
N MET A 61 -8.38 -6.93 -4.86
CA MET A 61 -8.55 -5.48 -4.97
C MET A 61 -7.39 -4.73 -4.36
N LEU A 62 -6.90 -5.17 -3.21
CA LEU A 62 -5.73 -4.57 -2.56
C LEU A 62 -4.49 -4.71 -3.43
N LEU A 63 -4.25 -5.90 -3.98
CA LEU A 63 -3.13 -6.15 -4.89
C LEU A 63 -3.24 -5.31 -6.16
N ALA A 64 -4.43 -5.20 -6.74
CA ALA A 64 -4.66 -4.41 -7.95
C ALA A 64 -4.36 -2.93 -7.71
N MET A 65 -4.72 -2.40 -6.55
CA MET A 65 -4.42 -1.01 -6.19
C MET A 65 -2.91 -0.77 -6.15
N TYR A 66 -2.14 -1.64 -5.52
CA TYR A 66 -0.70 -1.49 -5.44
C TYR A 66 -0.03 -1.73 -6.79
N ARG A 67 -0.52 -2.69 -7.57
CA ARG A 67 -0.03 -2.92 -8.92
C ARG A 67 -0.21 -1.68 -9.80
N LYS A 68 -1.38 -1.06 -9.74
CA LYS A 68 -1.65 0.15 -10.51
C LYS A 68 -0.69 1.27 -10.12
N ARG A 69 -0.49 1.49 -8.82
CA ARG A 69 0.45 2.50 -8.32
C ARG A 69 1.88 2.24 -8.82
N ALA A 70 2.32 0.99 -8.74
CA ALA A 70 3.66 0.61 -9.19
C ALA A 70 3.83 0.86 -10.68
N LEU A 71 2.84 0.51 -11.51
CA LEU A 71 2.88 0.73 -12.95
C LEU A 71 2.86 2.23 -13.30
N ASP A 72 2.07 3.03 -12.58
CA ASP A 72 2.04 4.48 -12.77
C ASP A 72 3.41 5.10 -12.46
N GLU A 73 4.05 4.66 -11.37
CA GLU A 73 5.38 5.15 -11.00
C GLU A 73 6.44 4.73 -12.03
N LEU A 74 6.38 3.50 -12.54
CA LEU A 74 7.28 3.04 -13.59
C LEU A 74 7.11 3.84 -14.88
N ALA A 75 5.87 4.18 -15.24
CA ALA A 75 5.59 5.00 -16.41
C ALA A 75 6.18 6.41 -16.24
N THR A 76 6.06 6.99 -15.06
CA THR A 76 6.66 8.29 -14.74
C THR A 76 8.18 8.22 -14.84
N TYR A 77 8.77 7.19 -14.26
CA TYR A 77 10.22 6.95 -14.37
C TYR A 77 10.66 6.91 -15.83
N SER A 78 9.96 6.16 -16.67
CA SER A 78 10.30 6.01 -18.08
C SER A 78 10.27 7.35 -18.83
N ARG A 79 9.23 8.16 -18.57
CA ARG A 79 9.10 9.49 -19.20
C ARG A 79 10.21 10.42 -18.76
N LEU A 80 10.53 10.42 -17.47
CA LEU A 80 11.60 11.27 -16.93
C LEU A 80 12.95 10.86 -17.47
N ALA A 81 13.23 9.57 -17.51
CA ALA A 81 14.49 9.04 -18.02
C ALA A 81 14.70 9.43 -19.48
N LYS A 82 13.64 9.35 -20.31
CA LYS A 82 13.71 9.77 -21.71
C LYS A 82 13.92 11.27 -21.84
N ALA A 83 13.19 12.07 -21.03
CA ALA A 83 13.28 13.53 -21.11
C ALA A 83 14.65 14.04 -20.67
N MET A 84 15.22 13.42 -19.65
CA MET A 84 16.51 13.83 -19.08
C MET A 84 17.71 13.23 -19.83
N GLN A 85 17.49 12.17 -20.61
CA GLN A 85 18.53 11.51 -21.41
C GLN A 85 19.78 11.15 -20.60
N VAL A 86 19.57 10.60 -19.40
CA VAL A 86 20.67 10.18 -18.52
C VAL A 86 21.19 8.82 -18.98
N PRO A 87 22.49 8.71 -19.34
CA PRO A 87 23.04 7.42 -19.78
C PRO A 87 23.02 6.36 -18.67
N GLY A 88 22.86 5.11 -19.06
CA GLY A 88 22.94 3.97 -18.15
C GLY A 88 21.70 3.69 -17.33
N GLN A 89 20.61 4.38 -17.61
CA GLN A 89 19.34 4.11 -16.91
C GLN A 89 18.67 2.85 -17.46
N MET A 90 18.05 2.09 -16.56
CA MET A 90 17.31 0.90 -16.94
C MET A 90 16.03 1.25 -17.68
N THR A 91 15.64 0.41 -18.66
CA THR A 91 14.34 0.53 -19.30
C THR A 91 13.23 0.01 -18.37
N VAL A 92 11.97 0.34 -18.70
CA VAL A 92 10.84 -0.19 -17.95
C VAL A 92 10.79 -1.71 -18.01
N GLU A 93 11.10 -2.30 -19.19
CA GLU A 93 11.16 -3.74 -19.36
C GLU A 93 12.20 -4.39 -18.46
N GLU A 94 13.39 -3.82 -18.35
CA GLU A 94 14.44 -4.32 -17.46
C GLU A 94 14.01 -4.28 -15.99
N LEU A 95 13.34 -3.20 -15.57
CA LEU A 95 12.83 -3.08 -14.21
C LEU A 95 11.75 -4.11 -13.93
N LEU A 96 10.83 -4.30 -14.89
CA LEU A 96 9.76 -5.28 -14.75
C LEU A 96 10.29 -6.70 -14.67
N ASP A 97 11.31 -7.02 -15.45
CA ASP A 97 11.97 -8.34 -15.42
C ASP A 97 12.56 -8.60 -14.02
N GLY A 98 13.18 -7.59 -13.42
CA GLY A 98 13.71 -7.70 -12.07
C GLY A 98 12.63 -7.90 -11.02
N LEU A 99 11.44 -7.39 -11.25
CA LEU A 99 10.31 -7.54 -10.32
C LEU A 99 9.52 -8.84 -10.50
N ALA A 100 9.70 -9.50 -11.64
CA ALA A 100 8.96 -10.72 -11.97
C ALA A 100 9.55 -11.99 -11.33
N VAL A 101 10.63 -11.86 -10.60
CA VAL A 101 11.32 -12.99 -9.96
C VAL A 101 10.61 -13.44 -8.70
#